data_548dbed7f6a4fdf5f33fd407c161b657
#
_entry.id   548dbed7f6a4fdf5f33fd407c161b657
#
_cell.length_a   1.000
_cell.length_b   1.000
_cell.length_c   1.000
_cell.angle_alpha   90.00
_cell.angle_beta   90.00
_cell.angle_gamma   90.00
#
_symmetry.space_group_name_H-M   'P 1'
#
loop_
_entity.id
_entity.type
_entity.pdbx_description
1 polymer ?
#
loop_
_entity_poly.entity_id
_entity_poly.type
_entity_poly.pdbx_seq_one_letter_code
_entity_poly.pdbx_strand_id
1 'polypeptide(L)'
;MSNYETVFILNPVLSETQIEETVKKFEDFLKKNGAKMVAKEDWGLKKLAYPIQNKKSGFYHLFEFTGPGEVITPYEQEFKRDERIMRFLTVKLDKHAIEWAEKRRTKLKAKA
;
A
#
# COMPACT_ATOMS: atom_id res chain seq x y z
N MET A 1 5.65 -17.44 8.02
CA MET A 1 5.32 -16.22 7.27
C MET A 1 4.75 -15.17 8.20
N SER A 2 5.03 -13.92 7.90
CA SER A 2 4.55 -12.79 8.71
C SER A 2 3.52 -11.98 7.94
N ASN A 3 2.68 -11.24 8.66
CA ASN A 3 1.73 -10.31 8.08
C ASN A 3 2.32 -8.92 8.04
N TYR A 4 2.12 -8.23 6.92
CA TYR A 4 2.62 -6.87 6.70
C TYR A 4 1.53 -5.99 6.15
N GLU A 5 1.66 -4.70 6.41
CA GLU A 5 0.79 -3.67 5.86
C GLU A 5 1.65 -2.58 5.24
N THR A 6 1.34 -2.19 4.02
CA THR A 6 2.02 -1.08 3.34
C THR A 6 1.00 -0.01 3.00
N VAL A 7 1.25 1.21 3.43
CA VAL A 7 0.53 2.38 2.96
C VAL A 7 1.47 3.12 2.01
N PHE A 8 0.99 3.43 0.81
CA PHE A 8 1.79 4.18 -0.15
C PHE A 8 0.96 5.26 -0.82
N ILE A 9 1.63 6.32 -1.22
CA ILE A 9 1.01 7.52 -1.78
C ILE A 9 1.53 7.74 -3.19
N LEU A 10 0.61 7.81 -4.15
CA LEU A 10 0.92 8.02 -5.56
C LEU A 10 0.81 9.50 -5.91
N ASN A 11 1.61 9.92 -6.88
CA ASN A 11 1.61 11.29 -7.38
C ASN A 11 0.22 11.67 -7.90
N PRO A 12 -0.35 12.82 -7.48
CA PRO A 12 -1.70 13.21 -7.86
C PRO A 12 -1.87 13.58 -9.34
N VAL A 13 -0.79 13.76 -10.08
CA VAL A 13 -0.87 14.06 -11.53
C VAL A 13 -1.06 12.81 -12.38
N LEU A 14 -1.03 11.62 -11.81
CA LEU A 14 -1.21 10.38 -12.55
C LEU A 14 -2.65 10.21 -13.02
N SER A 15 -2.83 9.62 -14.23
CA SER A 15 -4.13 9.21 -14.72
C SER A 15 -4.59 7.94 -14.00
N GLU A 16 -5.89 7.61 -14.10
CA GLU A 16 -6.43 6.37 -13.53
C GLU A 16 -5.69 5.14 -14.05
N THR A 17 -5.39 5.11 -15.35
CA THR A 17 -4.65 4.02 -15.97
C THR A 17 -3.26 3.85 -15.35
N GLN A 18 -2.56 4.96 -15.15
CA GLN A 18 -1.23 4.95 -14.54
C GLN A 18 -1.27 4.48 -13.08
N ILE A 19 -2.31 4.87 -12.35
CA ILE A 19 -2.51 4.44 -10.97
C ILE A 19 -2.74 2.93 -10.92
N GLU A 20 -3.64 2.41 -11.77
CA GLU A 20 -3.93 0.98 -11.85
C GLU A 20 -2.69 0.17 -12.21
N GLU A 21 -1.91 0.62 -13.18
CA GLU A 21 -0.66 -0.03 -13.59
C GLU A 21 0.35 -0.08 -12.44
N THR A 22 0.46 1.01 -11.70
CA THR A 22 1.38 1.11 -10.57
C THR A 22 0.97 0.16 -9.44
N VAL A 23 -0.29 0.17 -9.07
CA VAL A 23 -0.84 -0.71 -8.03
C VAL A 23 -0.65 -2.17 -8.43
N LYS A 24 -0.97 -2.52 -9.68
CA LYS A 24 -0.81 -3.88 -10.18
C LYS A 24 0.65 -4.32 -10.19
N LYS A 25 1.57 -3.43 -10.55
CA LYS A 25 3.00 -3.72 -10.55
C LYS A 25 3.46 -4.21 -9.17
N PHE A 26 3.08 -3.53 -8.11
CA PHE A 26 3.49 -3.90 -6.76
C PHE A 26 2.77 -5.15 -6.25
N GLU A 27 1.51 -5.31 -6.60
CA GLU A 27 0.75 -6.52 -6.28
C GLU A 27 1.39 -7.75 -6.94
N ASP A 28 1.69 -7.65 -8.23
CA ASP A 28 2.30 -8.74 -8.99
C ASP A 28 3.70 -9.07 -8.46
N PHE A 29 4.46 -8.04 -8.06
CA PHE A 29 5.78 -8.23 -7.45
C PHE A 29 5.67 -9.08 -6.18
N LEU A 30 4.73 -8.78 -5.32
CA LEU A 30 4.52 -9.54 -4.08
C LEU A 30 4.13 -10.99 -4.37
N LYS A 31 3.19 -11.20 -5.29
CA LYS A 31 2.76 -12.55 -5.68
C LYS A 31 3.90 -13.36 -6.28
N LYS A 32 4.69 -12.75 -7.14
CA LYS A 32 5.82 -13.38 -7.80
C LYS A 32 6.92 -13.80 -6.81
N ASN A 33 7.04 -13.09 -5.71
CA ASN A 33 8.07 -13.34 -4.69
C ASN A 33 7.55 -14.11 -3.49
N GLY A 34 6.43 -14.79 -3.62
CA GLY A 34 5.92 -15.71 -2.60
C GLY A 34 5.04 -15.08 -1.53
N ALA A 35 4.67 -13.83 -1.69
CA ALA A 35 3.73 -13.18 -0.78
C ALA A 35 2.29 -13.43 -1.23
N LYS A 36 1.37 -13.36 -0.28
CA LYS A 36 -0.05 -13.60 -0.52
C LYS A 36 -0.85 -12.38 -0.09
N MET A 37 -1.61 -11.82 -1.01
CA MET A 37 -2.44 -10.66 -0.71
C MET A 37 -3.59 -11.04 0.20
N VAL A 38 -3.75 -10.30 1.29
CA VAL A 38 -4.86 -10.45 2.23
C VAL A 38 -5.94 -9.42 1.92
N ALA A 39 -5.55 -8.18 1.70
CA ALA A 39 -6.48 -7.08 1.40
C ALA A 39 -5.81 -5.98 0.62
N LYS A 40 -6.61 -5.27 -0.17
CA LYS A 40 -6.21 -4.05 -0.88
C LYS A 40 -7.27 -3.00 -0.61
N GLU A 41 -6.85 -1.77 -0.32
CA GLU A 41 -7.76 -0.65 -0.13
C GLU A 41 -7.29 0.52 -0.97
N ASP A 42 -8.23 1.18 -1.62
CA ASP A 42 -8.03 2.43 -2.34
C ASP A 42 -8.74 3.53 -1.56
N TRP A 43 -7.96 4.41 -0.97
CA TRP A 43 -8.51 5.51 -0.17
C TRP A 43 -8.75 6.78 -0.98
N GLY A 44 -8.37 6.76 -2.26
CA GLY A 44 -8.56 7.88 -3.16
C GLY A 44 -7.61 9.04 -2.92
N LEU A 45 -7.95 10.18 -3.54
CA LEU A 45 -7.16 11.40 -3.42
C LEU A 45 -7.40 12.03 -2.05
N LYS A 46 -6.31 12.24 -1.30
CA LYS A 46 -6.37 12.86 0.03
C LYS A 46 -5.35 13.97 0.16
N LYS A 47 -5.70 14.97 0.96
CA LYS A 47 -4.81 16.07 1.28
C LYS A 47 -3.71 15.59 2.23
N LEU A 48 -2.47 15.94 1.93
CA LEU A 48 -1.33 15.61 2.78
C LEU A 48 -1.26 16.56 3.97
N ALA A 49 -0.85 16.02 5.13
CA ALA A 49 -0.61 16.85 6.32
C ALA A 49 0.54 17.83 6.07
N TYR A 50 1.57 17.38 5.32
CA TYR A 50 2.70 18.22 4.92
C TYR A 50 2.94 18.03 3.43
N PRO A 51 3.30 19.09 2.70
CA PRO A 51 3.63 18.95 1.27
C PRO A 51 4.82 18.01 1.07
N ILE A 52 4.73 17.15 0.06
CA ILE A 52 5.81 16.25 -0.37
C ILE A 52 6.11 16.62 -1.82
N GLN A 53 7.37 16.94 -2.14
CA GLN A 53 7.77 17.32 -3.50
C GLN A 53 6.89 18.44 -4.07
N ASN A 54 6.52 19.41 -3.25
CA ASN A 54 5.62 20.52 -3.60
C ASN A 54 4.18 20.11 -3.94
N LYS A 55 3.80 18.86 -3.64
CA LYS A 55 2.44 18.37 -3.82
C LYS A 55 1.69 18.43 -2.50
N LYS A 56 0.44 18.88 -2.54
CA LYS A 56 -0.41 19.03 -1.36
C LYS A 56 -1.36 17.85 -1.16
N SER A 57 -1.47 16.95 -2.12
CA SER A 57 -2.34 15.79 -2.09
C SER A 57 -1.69 14.59 -2.77
N GLY A 58 -2.29 13.43 -2.63
CA GLY A 58 -1.84 12.21 -3.26
C GLY A 58 -2.89 11.13 -3.19
N PHE A 59 -2.75 10.11 -4.03
CA PHE A 59 -3.63 8.95 -4.02
C PHE A 59 -3.11 7.93 -3.01
N TYR A 60 -3.92 7.62 -2.00
CA TYR A 60 -3.56 6.70 -0.92
C TYR A 60 -4.05 5.30 -1.24
N HIS A 61 -3.15 4.33 -1.09
CA HIS A 61 -3.46 2.91 -1.22
C HIS A 61 -2.88 2.14 -0.04
N LEU A 62 -3.55 1.05 0.33
CA LEU A 62 -3.11 0.17 1.39
C LEU A 62 -3.11 -1.26 0.89
N PHE A 63 -2.01 -1.98 1.13
CA PHE A 63 -1.90 -3.41 0.92
C PHE A 63 -1.69 -4.10 2.27
N GLU A 64 -2.44 -5.16 2.50
CA GLU A 64 -2.14 -6.09 3.57
C GLU A 64 -1.80 -7.44 2.94
N PHE A 65 -0.68 -8.02 3.33
CA PHE A 65 -0.21 -9.28 2.75
C PHE A 65 0.54 -10.12 3.76
N THR A 66 0.64 -11.43 3.48
CA THR A 66 1.50 -12.34 4.23
C THR A 66 2.64 -12.78 3.33
N GLY A 67 3.83 -12.92 3.90
CA GLY A 67 4.97 -13.37 3.12
C GLY A 67 6.22 -13.56 3.96
N PRO A 68 7.29 -14.06 3.30
CA PRO A 68 8.59 -14.17 3.97
C PRO A 68 9.19 -12.79 4.19
N GLY A 69 9.90 -12.62 5.32
CA GLY A 69 10.56 -11.34 5.62
C GLY A 69 11.55 -10.90 4.56
N GLU A 70 12.10 -11.82 3.83
CA GLU A 70 13.07 -11.59 2.75
C GLU A 70 12.51 -10.76 1.59
N VAL A 71 11.18 -10.76 1.41
CA VAL A 71 10.56 -10.02 0.30
C VAL A 71 10.52 -8.52 0.56
N ILE A 72 10.60 -8.10 1.80
CA ILE A 72 10.38 -6.69 2.19
C ILE A 72 11.45 -5.75 1.63
N THR A 73 12.73 -6.10 1.76
CA THR A 73 13.81 -5.23 1.26
C THR A 73 13.73 -4.99 -0.25
N PRO A 74 13.63 -6.01 -1.12
CA PRO A 74 13.49 -5.77 -2.55
C PRO A 74 12.17 -5.09 -2.90
N TYR A 75 11.10 -5.35 -2.17
CA TYR A 75 9.81 -4.71 -2.34
C TYR A 75 9.91 -3.20 -2.09
N GLU A 76 10.53 -2.80 -0.97
CA GLU A 76 10.73 -1.38 -0.66
C GLU A 76 11.66 -0.70 -1.65
N GLN A 77 12.65 -1.41 -2.18
CA GLN A 77 13.53 -0.87 -3.22
C GLN A 77 12.77 -0.53 -4.49
N GLU A 78 11.77 -1.34 -4.86
CA GLU A 78 10.92 -1.04 -6.00
C GLU A 78 10.13 0.25 -5.80
N PHE A 79 9.62 0.49 -4.59
CA PHE A 79 8.97 1.76 -4.26
C PHE A 79 9.93 2.94 -4.40
N LYS A 80 11.15 2.82 -3.89
CA LYS A 80 12.16 3.88 -3.96
C LYS A 80 12.57 4.23 -5.38
N ARG A 81 12.55 3.25 -6.29
CA ARG A 81 12.92 3.45 -7.70
C ARG A 81 11.78 4.00 -8.53
N ASP A 82 10.55 3.89 -8.08
CA ASP A 82 9.38 4.29 -8.86
C ASP A 82 9.04 5.75 -8.58
N GLU A 83 9.22 6.60 -9.59
CA GLU A 83 8.95 8.03 -9.49
C GLU A 83 7.48 8.36 -9.26
N ARG A 84 6.58 7.42 -9.53
CA ARG A 84 5.14 7.58 -9.31
C ARG A 84 4.78 7.51 -7.82
N ILE A 85 5.67 6.94 -7.01
CA ILE A 85 5.48 6.81 -5.55
C ILE A 85 6.09 8.02 -4.86
N MET A 86 5.25 8.77 -4.14
CA MET A 86 5.70 9.91 -3.35
C MET A 86 6.23 9.48 -1.99
N ARG A 87 5.55 8.52 -1.37
CA ARG A 87 5.92 8.04 -0.04
C ARG A 87 5.34 6.65 0.17
N PHE A 88 6.00 5.87 1.02
CA PHE A 88 5.50 4.56 1.42
C PHE A 88 5.93 4.25 2.85
N LEU A 89 5.17 3.36 3.51
CA LEU A 89 5.50 2.86 4.84
C LEU A 89 5.03 1.42 4.94
N THR A 90 5.95 0.51 5.22
CA THR A 90 5.65 -0.91 5.43
C THR A 90 5.88 -1.25 6.90
N VAL A 91 4.92 -1.88 7.53
CA VAL A 91 5.03 -2.31 8.92
C VAL A 91 4.66 -3.78 9.04
N LYS A 92 5.33 -4.47 9.97
CA LYS A 92 5.00 -5.84 10.33
C LYS A 92 3.86 -5.80 11.33
N LEU A 93 2.81 -6.59 11.07
CA LEU A 93 1.65 -6.63 11.93
C LEU A 93 1.82 -7.72 12.99
N ASP A 94 1.54 -7.39 14.24
CA ASP A 94 1.40 -8.36 15.31
C ASP A 94 -0.04 -8.88 15.35
N LYS A 95 -0.31 -9.82 16.24
CA LYS A 95 -1.63 -10.44 16.38
C LYS A 95 -2.74 -9.40 16.64
N HIS A 96 -2.48 -8.45 17.50
CA HIS A 96 -3.46 -7.40 17.84
C HIS A 96 -3.71 -6.46 16.67
N ALA A 97 -2.67 -6.09 15.94
CA ALA A 97 -2.79 -5.25 14.77
C ALA A 97 -3.59 -5.94 13.66
N ILE A 98 -3.41 -7.26 13.48
CA ILE A 98 -4.17 -8.05 12.51
C ILE A 98 -5.65 -8.05 12.86
N GLU A 99 -6.00 -8.31 14.11
CA GLU A 99 -7.39 -8.30 14.57
C GLU A 99 -8.03 -6.92 14.39
N TRP A 100 -7.30 -5.86 14.71
CA TRP A 100 -7.79 -4.50 14.54
C TRP A 100 -8.03 -4.16 13.07
N ALA A 101 -7.14 -4.58 12.17
CA ALA A 101 -7.29 -4.36 10.74
C ALA A 101 -8.53 -5.08 10.19
N GLU A 102 -8.80 -6.30 10.64
CA GLU A 102 -10.00 -7.05 10.27
C GLU A 102 -11.28 -6.33 10.71
N LYS A 103 -11.31 -5.83 11.95
CA LYS A 103 -12.43 -5.07 12.47
C LYS A 103 -12.66 -3.78 11.69
N ARG A 104 -11.60 -3.09 11.33
CA ARG A 104 -11.68 -1.87 10.52
C ARG A 104 -12.31 -2.16 9.15
N ARG A 105 -11.86 -3.22 8.49
CA ARG A 105 -12.41 -3.62 7.18
C ARG A 105 -13.89 -3.97 7.28
N THR A 106 -14.29 -4.68 8.33
CA THR A 106 -15.69 -5.03 8.58
C THR A 106 -16.54 -3.78 8.74
N LYS A 107 -16.08 -2.80 9.49
CA LYS A 107 -16.77 -1.53 9.66
C LYS A 107 -16.93 -0.76 8.35
N LEU A 108 -15.87 -0.73 7.54
CA LEU A 108 -15.90 -0.06 6.24
C LEU A 108 -16.92 -0.71 5.30
N LYS A 109 -16.97 -2.04 5.27
CA LYS A 109 -17.96 -2.78 4.48
C LYS A 109 -19.39 -2.53 4.97
N ALA A 110 -19.58 -2.45 6.28
CA ALA A 110 -20.90 -2.19 6.85
C ALA A 110 -21.42 -0.79 6.55
N LYS A 111 -20.53 0.18 6.32
CA LYS A 111 -20.89 1.55 5.96
C LYS A 111 -21.08 1.76 4.46
N ALA A 112 -20.59 0.84 3.67
CA ALA A 112 -20.75 0.90 2.23
C ALA A 112 -22.11 0.30 1.83
#